data_254ac5ba8833175f93fbd4647a30d091
#
_entry.id   254ac5ba8833175f93fbd4647a30d091
#
_cell.length_a   1.000
_cell.length_b   1.000
_cell.length_c   1.000
_cell.angle_alpha   90.00
_cell.angle_beta   90.00
_cell.angle_gamma   90.00
#
_symmetry.space_group_name_H-M   'P 1'
#
loop_
_entity.id
_entity.type
_entity.pdbx_description
1 polymer ?
#
loop_
_entity_poly.entity_id
_entity_poly.type
_entity_poly.pdbx_seq_one_letter_code
_entity_poly.pdbx_strand_id
1 'polypeptide(L)'
;MSVIKPSLAKGTRDFTPVEMVKRNFIYDTIKTVFRKYGYAEIQTPSFENLSTLTGKYGDEGDKLIFKILNSGEYLKDPKKKSFDFAEKDNSNKLIPLISEKALRYDLTVPFARYVVMHQHEITLPFKRFQVQPVWRADRPQKGRYREFYQCDVDVVGSESLLNEAEFILIYNEALSKLGLKDFTIKINNRKILSGIAEIIGKPDLIIDMTVAIDKLDKIGLDGVSKELLERGFTEQDLEKLRPVILLEGFNEEKLASLKEVLAESETGLKGIAEIEQVFDYVESLIAYGLPLTAKLELDITLARGLNYYTGCIFEVKTNEVAMGSIGGGGRYDDLTGMFGLKGLTGVGVSFGADRIYDVLEELNLFPSSAEVGTKVLISNFDEAAEKYALPIVQQLRNAGISAELYPSSAKLKKQMAYADAKNIPYVILVGGDEISSGELTLKDMKSGEQKKLTVLGILELLK
;
A
#
# COMPACT_ATOMS: atom_id res chain seq x y z
N MET A 1 6.06 -35.39 -24.61
CA MET A 1 6.08 -33.98 -24.21
C MET A 1 7.01 -33.86 -23.02
N SER A 2 8.00 -32.96 -23.06
CA SER A 2 8.84 -32.71 -21.89
C SER A 2 7.98 -32.07 -20.79
N VAL A 3 8.09 -32.60 -19.57
CA VAL A 3 7.38 -32.04 -18.40
C VAL A 3 8.00 -30.68 -18.08
N ILE A 4 7.21 -29.62 -18.19
CA ILE A 4 7.65 -28.26 -17.81
C ILE A 4 7.63 -28.20 -16.29
N LYS A 5 8.78 -27.91 -15.67
CA LYS A 5 8.85 -27.65 -14.22
C LYS A 5 8.17 -26.31 -13.93
N PRO A 6 7.11 -26.29 -13.09
CA PRO A 6 6.43 -25.04 -12.78
C PRO A 6 7.34 -24.09 -12.01
N SER A 7 7.24 -22.79 -12.30
CA SER A 7 7.98 -21.73 -11.62
C SER A 7 7.18 -20.42 -11.67
N LEU A 8 7.43 -19.55 -10.70
CA LEU A 8 6.86 -18.20 -10.67
C LEU A 8 7.69 -17.23 -11.48
N ALA A 9 7.05 -16.18 -11.99
CA ALA A 9 7.77 -15.03 -12.54
C ALA A 9 8.59 -14.37 -11.44
N LYS A 10 9.82 -13.92 -11.78
CA LYS A 10 10.72 -13.31 -10.80
C LYS A 10 10.11 -12.06 -10.15
N GLY A 11 10.03 -12.05 -8.82
CA GLY A 11 9.49 -10.93 -8.04
C GLY A 11 7.98 -10.95 -7.85
N THR A 12 7.30 -12.04 -8.24
CA THR A 12 5.91 -12.32 -7.92
C THR A 12 5.82 -13.45 -6.88
N ARG A 13 4.63 -13.62 -6.26
CA ARG A 13 4.41 -14.60 -5.18
C ARG A 13 3.03 -15.24 -5.31
N ASP A 14 2.94 -16.52 -4.92
CA ASP A 14 1.68 -17.13 -4.51
C ASP A 14 1.46 -16.83 -3.03
N PHE A 15 0.21 -16.85 -2.60
CA PHE A 15 -0.18 -16.69 -1.21
C PHE A 15 -1.02 -17.88 -0.75
N THR A 16 -0.61 -18.51 0.32
CA THR A 16 -1.36 -19.59 0.98
C THR A 16 -2.65 -19.06 1.60
N PRO A 17 -3.63 -19.93 1.93
CA PRO A 17 -4.85 -19.51 2.63
C PRO A 17 -4.58 -18.71 3.92
N VAL A 18 -3.59 -19.12 4.71
CA VAL A 18 -3.21 -18.43 5.96
C VAL A 18 -2.66 -17.03 5.66
N GLU A 19 -1.76 -16.91 4.69
CA GLU A 19 -1.24 -15.60 4.26
C GLU A 19 -2.35 -14.69 3.73
N MET A 20 -3.34 -15.26 3.00
CA MET A 20 -4.48 -14.47 2.51
C MET A 20 -5.37 -13.95 3.63
N VAL A 21 -5.60 -14.72 4.70
CA VAL A 21 -6.33 -14.22 5.88
C VAL A 21 -5.58 -13.06 6.54
N LYS A 22 -4.26 -13.17 6.71
CA LYS A 22 -3.39 -12.10 7.23
C LYS A 22 -3.43 -10.85 6.33
N ARG A 23 -3.35 -11.03 5.02
CA ARG A 23 -3.44 -9.93 4.05
C ARG A 23 -4.80 -9.22 4.11
N ASN A 24 -5.89 -9.99 4.15
CA ASN A 24 -7.24 -9.44 4.26
C ASN A 24 -7.43 -8.66 5.57
N PHE A 25 -6.84 -9.13 6.68
CA PHE A 25 -6.85 -8.36 7.94
C PHE A 25 -6.26 -6.94 7.76
N ILE A 26 -5.14 -6.81 7.03
CA ILE A 26 -4.54 -5.51 6.71
C ILE A 26 -5.49 -4.70 5.84
N TYR A 27 -5.99 -5.27 4.74
CA TYR A 27 -6.86 -4.56 3.79
C TYR A 27 -8.15 -4.09 4.45
N ASP A 28 -8.81 -4.94 5.22
CA ASP A 28 -10.08 -4.64 5.86
C ASP A 28 -9.94 -3.59 6.96
N THR A 29 -8.83 -3.62 7.72
CA THR A 29 -8.49 -2.60 8.71
C THR A 29 -8.32 -1.24 8.04
N ILE A 30 -7.50 -1.16 6.99
CA ILE A 30 -7.25 0.09 6.26
C ILE A 30 -8.53 0.60 5.58
N LYS A 31 -9.28 -0.26 4.88
CA LYS A 31 -10.56 0.09 4.23
C LYS A 31 -11.59 0.60 5.25
N THR A 32 -11.63 0.01 6.45
CA THR A 32 -12.54 0.44 7.51
C THR A 32 -12.20 1.86 7.96
N VAL A 33 -10.93 2.19 8.11
CA VAL A 33 -10.48 3.56 8.43
C VAL A 33 -10.86 4.50 7.30
N PHE A 34 -10.56 4.20 6.04
CA PHE A 34 -10.90 5.05 4.90
C PHE A 34 -12.40 5.37 4.84
N ARG A 35 -13.26 4.36 5.01
CA ARG A 35 -14.72 4.55 5.03
C ARG A 35 -15.19 5.43 6.19
N LYS A 36 -14.56 5.30 7.37
CA LYS A 36 -14.85 6.13 8.55
C LYS A 36 -14.58 7.62 8.28
N TYR A 37 -13.55 7.92 7.45
CA TYR A 37 -13.21 9.29 7.05
C TYR A 37 -13.98 9.76 5.81
N GLY A 38 -14.98 9.02 5.35
CA GLY A 38 -15.89 9.42 4.26
C GLY A 38 -15.34 9.19 2.85
N TYR A 39 -14.35 8.33 2.69
CA TYR A 39 -13.81 7.99 1.37
C TYR A 39 -14.61 6.87 0.71
N ALA A 40 -14.89 7.02 -0.58
CA ALA A 40 -15.59 6.03 -1.40
C ALA A 40 -14.62 5.11 -2.14
N GLU A 41 -14.94 3.81 -2.18
CA GLU A 41 -14.12 2.83 -2.90
C GLU A 41 -14.37 2.91 -4.41
N ILE A 42 -13.29 3.01 -5.18
CA ILE A 42 -13.32 2.87 -6.64
C ILE A 42 -12.29 1.84 -7.09
N GLN A 43 -12.39 1.41 -8.35
CA GLN A 43 -11.41 0.56 -9.00
C GLN A 43 -11.12 1.05 -10.42
N THR A 44 -9.87 0.89 -10.86
CA THR A 44 -9.43 1.14 -12.22
C THR A 44 -8.88 -0.14 -12.84
N PRO A 45 -8.80 -0.27 -14.16
CA PRO A 45 -8.23 -1.46 -14.82
C PRO A 45 -6.78 -1.74 -14.40
N SER A 46 -6.37 -3.01 -14.43
CA SER A 46 -4.99 -3.43 -14.13
C SER A 46 -3.98 -2.96 -15.18
N PHE A 47 -4.42 -2.69 -16.39
CA PHE A 47 -3.60 -2.13 -17.45
C PHE A 47 -4.26 -0.88 -18.03
N GLU A 48 -3.43 0.05 -18.46
CA GLU A 48 -3.79 1.31 -19.08
C GLU A 48 -3.21 1.39 -20.50
N ASN A 49 -3.65 2.34 -21.29
CA ASN A 49 -2.95 2.68 -22.52
C ASN A 49 -1.52 3.12 -22.17
N LEU A 50 -0.54 2.70 -22.93
CA LEU A 50 0.86 3.06 -22.69
C LEU A 50 1.07 4.58 -22.62
N SER A 51 0.39 5.34 -23.47
CA SER A 51 0.42 6.81 -23.46
C SER A 51 -0.14 7.45 -22.18
N THR A 52 -1.00 6.76 -21.44
CA THR A 52 -1.50 7.21 -20.14
C THR A 52 -0.40 7.21 -19.08
N LEU A 53 0.52 6.25 -19.14
CA LEU A 53 1.53 6.02 -18.12
C LEU A 53 2.89 6.65 -18.45
N THR A 54 3.32 6.64 -19.71
CA THR A 54 4.65 7.14 -20.10
C THR A 54 4.77 8.66 -19.97
N GLY A 55 5.97 9.11 -19.57
CA GLY A 55 6.29 10.53 -19.34
C GLY A 55 5.69 11.11 -18.04
N LYS A 56 5.21 10.24 -17.12
CA LYS A 56 4.54 10.67 -15.87
C LYS A 56 5.40 10.44 -14.63
N TYR A 57 6.30 9.47 -14.68
CA TYR A 57 7.09 9.01 -13.54
C TYR A 57 8.56 9.41 -13.59
N GLY A 58 8.95 10.21 -14.59
CA GLY A 58 10.34 10.53 -14.89
C GLY A 58 11.06 9.36 -15.58
N ASP A 59 12.29 9.60 -16.06
CA ASP A 59 13.05 8.64 -16.86
C ASP A 59 13.31 7.30 -16.16
N GLU A 60 13.53 7.32 -14.85
CA GLU A 60 13.73 6.09 -14.07
C GLU A 60 12.43 5.30 -13.91
N GLY A 61 11.32 5.97 -13.57
CA GLY A 61 10.01 5.34 -13.40
C GLY A 61 9.49 4.75 -14.71
N ASP A 62 9.64 5.44 -15.82
CA ASP A 62 9.20 4.98 -17.14
C ASP A 62 9.92 3.69 -17.60
N LYS A 63 11.18 3.49 -17.18
CA LYS A 63 11.94 2.25 -17.41
C LYS A 63 11.37 1.06 -16.62
N LEU A 64 10.71 1.33 -15.50
CA LEU A 64 10.15 0.30 -14.61
C LEU A 64 8.71 -0.10 -14.98
N ILE A 65 8.09 0.53 -15.97
CA ILE A 65 6.75 0.17 -16.46
C ILE A 65 6.81 -1.16 -17.23
N PHE A 66 5.99 -2.15 -16.83
CA PHE A 66 5.79 -3.39 -17.59
C PHE A 66 4.92 -3.14 -18.82
N LYS A 67 5.50 -3.22 -20.01
CA LYS A 67 4.81 -3.08 -21.29
C LYS A 67 4.18 -4.41 -21.68
N ILE A 68 2.96 -4.37 -22.26
CA ILE A 68 2.21 -5.54 -22.69
C ILE A 68 2.29 -5.63 -24.22
N LEU A 69 2.81 -6.73 -24.75
CA LEU A 69 2.82 -6.96 -26.19
C LEU A 69 1.39 -7.01 -26.74
N ASN A 70 1.18 -6.39 -27.90
CA ASN A 70 -0.08 -6.46 -28.59
C ASN A 70 -0.44 -7.92 -28.95
N SER A 71 -1.71 -8.28 -28.83
CA SER A 71 -2.17 -9.62 -29.14
C SER A 71 -2.14 -9.89 -30.65
N GLY A 72 -2.07 -11.17 -31.04
CA GLY A 72 -2.09 -11.60 -32.42
C GLY A 72 -0.77 -11.37 -33.16
N GLU A 73 -0.84 -11.16 -34.47
CA GLU A 73 0.34 -10.96 -35.32
C GLU A 73 0.80 -9.49 -35.32
N TYR A 74 1.25 -9.00 -34.16
CA TYR A 74 1.60 -7.60 -33.91
C TYR A 74 2.72 -7.03 -34.80
N LEU A 75 3.49 -7.87 -35.51
CA LEU A 75 4.51 -7.44 -36.48
C LEU A 75 3.94 -7.21 -37.90
N LYS A 76 2.73 -7.70 -38.21
CA LYS A 76 2.14 -7.58 -39.53
C LYS A 76 1.41 -6.25 -39.82
N ASP A 77 1.28 -5.36 -38.82
CA ASP A 77 0.66 -4.06 -39.03
C ASP A 77 1.40 -3.25 -40.10
N PRO A 78 0.70 -2.77 -41.17
CA PRO A 78 1.31 -1.99 -42.25
C PRO A 78 2.08 -0.76 -41.79
N LYS A 79 1.68 -0.14 -40.67
CA LYS A 79 2.38 1.02 -40.06
C LYS A 79 3.77 0.66 -39.51
N LYS A 80 4.09 -0.63 -39.38
CA LYS A 80 5.35 -1.16 -38.81
C LYS A 80 6.34 -1.60 -39.87
N LYS A 81 5.99 -1.56 -41.16
CA LYS A 81 6.83 -2.02 -42.27
C LYS A 81 8.16 -1.27 -42.45
N SER A 82 8.28 -0.09 -41.86
CA SER A 82 9.47 0.77 -41.97
C SER A 82 10.44 0.67 -40.79
N PHE A 83 10.20 -0.26 -39.83
CA PHE A 83 11.10 -0.39 -38.69
C PHE A 83 12.30 -1.25 -39.07
N ASP A 84 13.51 -0.67 -38.95
CA ASP A 84 14.74 -1.42 -39.14
C ASP A 84 15.14 -2.13 -37.84
N PHE A 85 14.92 -3.45 -37.82
CA PHE A 85 15.32 -4.31 -36.70
C PHE A 85 16.83 -4.49 -36.54
N ALA A 86 17.65 -4.01 -37.47
CA ALA A 86 19.10 -4.03 -37.37
C ALA A 86 19.66 -2.88 -36.50
N GLU A 87 18.88 -1.83 -36.28
CA GLU A 87 19.22 -0.75 -35.32
C GLU A 87 19.09 -1.27 -33.87
N LYS A 88 20.19 -1.75 -33.30
CA LYS A 88 20.23 -2.39 -31.97
C LYS A 88 19.85 -1.47 -30.79
N ASP A 89 19.87 -0.15 -30.94
CA ASP A 89 19.71 0.81 -29.85
C ASP A 89 18.31 1.48 -29.77
N ASN A 90 17.30 0.93 -30.44
CA ASN A 90 16.01 1.60 -30.63
C ASN A 90 14.81 0.96 -29.94
N SER A 91 15.01 0.40 -28.72
CA SER A 91 13.88 -0.12 -27.92
C SER A 91 12.74 0.90 -27.77
N ASN A 92 13.08 2.17 -27.53
CA ASN A 92 12.10 3.23 -27.36
C ASN A 92 11.28 3.53 -28.63
N LYS A 93 11.87 3.34 -29.83
CA LYS A 93 11.14 3.48 -31.09
C LYS A 93 10.29 2.24 -31.41
N LEU A 94 10.73 1.05 -30.98
CA LEU A 94 10.01 -0.20 -31.20
C LEU A 94 8.79 -0.33 -30.27
N ILE A 95 8.93 0.05 -29.00
CA ILE A 95 7.89 -0.13 -27.98
C ILE A 95 6.50 0.37 -28.47
N PRO A 96 6.32 1.61 -28.94
CA PRO A 96 5.01 2.11 -29.36
C PRO A 96 4.41 1.32 -30.53
N LEU A 97 5.23 0.60 -31.30
CA LEU A 97 4.79 -0.19 -32.44
C LEU A 97 4.24 -1.56 -32.05
N ILE A 98 4.71 -2.13 -30.94
CA ILE A 98 4.40 -3.50 -30.52
C ILE A 98 3.65 -3.59 -29.19
N SER A 99 3.52 -2.46 -28.47
CA SER A 99 2.90 -2.37 -27.15
C SER A 99 2.07 -1.09 -27.05
N GLU A 100 0.73 -1.24 -27.07
CA GLU A 100 -0.21 -0.12 -26.89
C GLU A 100 -0.67 0.00 -25.44
N LYS A 101 -0.36 -0.99 -24.61
CA LYS A 101 -0.82 -1.13 -23.22
C LYS A 101 0.34 -1.45 -22.29
N ALA A 102 0.16 -1.08 -21.03
CA ALA A 102 1.11 -1.42 -19.97
C ALA A 102 0.38 -1.69 -18.65
N LEU A 103 0.99 -2.47 -17.76
CA LEU A 103 0.50 -2.61 -16.40
C LEU A 103 0.68 -1.30 -15.65
N ARG A 104 -0.32 -0.92 -14.85
CA ARG A 104 -0.26 0.32 -14.05
C ARG A 104 0.90 0.26 -13.05
N TYR A 105 1.62 1.38 -12.97
CA TYR A 105 2.78 1.55 -12.10
C TYR A 105 2.39 1.97 -10.67
N ASP A 106 1.32 2.76 -10.57
CA ASP A 106 0.67 3.24 -9.35
C ASP A 106 -0.86 3.30 -9.54
N LEU A 107 -1.57 3.81 -8.55
CA LEU A 107 -3.02 4.02 -8.62
C LEU A 107 -3.38 5.51 -8.87
N THR A 108 -2.42 6.43 -8.74
CA THR A 108 -2.66 7.88 -8.82
C THR A 108 -2.83 8.36 -10.26
N VAL A 109 -1.97 7.94 -11.20
CA VAL A 109 -2.12 8.32 -12.62
C VAL A 109 -3.39 7.73 -13.24
N PRO A 110 -3.72 6.43 -13.04
CA PRO A 110 -5.04 5.89 -13.43
C PRO A 110 -6.22 6.63 -12.79
N PHE A 111 -6.08 7.07 -11.55
CA PHE A 111 -7.09 7.88 -10.88
C PHE A 111 -7.28 9.26 -11.53
N ALA A 112 -6.20 9.96 -11.86
CA ALA A 112 -6.29 11.24 -12.57
C ALA A 112 -7.03 11.08 -13.91
N ARG A 113 -6.73 10.02 -14.69
CA ARG A 113 -7.48 9.68 -15.92
C ARG A 113 -8.96 9.39 -15.60
N TYR A 114 -9.26 8.66 -14.51
CA TYR A 114 -10.62 8.36 -14.07
C TYR A 114 -11.39 9.64 -13.78
N VAL A 115 -10.81 10.57 -13.02
CA VAL A 115 -11.44 11.86 -12.69
C VAL A 115 -11.82 12.64 -13.95
N VAL A 116 -10.93 12.72 -14.93
CA VAL A 116 -11.20 13.42 -16.19
C VAL A 116 -12.33 12.75 -16.99
N MET A 117 -12.33 11.44 -17.08
CA MET A 117 -13.37 10.70 -17.82
C MET A 117 -14.75 10.77 -17.16
N HIS A 118 -14.81 10.91 -15.82
CA HIS A 118 -16.04 10.93 -15.04
C HIS A 118 -16.34 12.31 -14.43
N GLN A 119 -15.72 13.39 -14.93
CA GLN A 119 -15.83 14.74 -14.36
C GLN A 119 -17.26 15.28 -14.22
N HIS A 120 -18.19 14.77 -15.02
CA HIS A 120 -19.62 15.15 -14.96
C HIS A 120 -20.46 14.25 -14.05
N GLU A 121 -19.89 13.17 -13.52
CA GLU A 121 -20.56 12.19 -12.66
C GLU A 121 -20.12 12.33 -11.20
N ILE A 122 -18.91 12.85 -10.96
CA ILE A 122 -18.34 13.02 -9.62
C ILE A 122 -18.61 14.41 -9.05
N THR A 123 -18.84 14.47 -7.74
CA THR A 123 -18.99 15.75 -7.01
C THR A 123 -17.66 16.10 -6.35
N LEU A 124 -17.19 17.33 -6.53
CA LEU A 124 -15.98 17.86 -5.90
C LEU A 124 -16.31 18.54 -4.56
N PRO A 125 -15.46 18.47 -3.54
CA PRO A 125 -14.24 17.65 -3.51
C PRO A 125 -14.56 16.16 -3.49
N PHE A 126 -13.81 15.38 -4.29
CA PHE A 126 -14.02 13.94 -4.41
C PHE A 126 -13.00 13.17 -3.57
N LYS A 127 -13.51 12.44 -2.56
CA LYS A 127 -12.74 11.61 -1.64
C LYS A 127 -12.86 10.14 -2.06
N ARG A 128 -11.76 9.52 -2.52
CA ARG A 128 -11.77 8.12 -2.98
C ARG A 128 -10.69 7.29 -2.30
N PHE A 129 -10.87 5.97 -2.27
CA PHE A 129 -9.78 5.04 -2.01
C PHE A 129 -9.78 3.87 -2.99
N GLN A 130 -8.61 3.24 -3.15
CA GLN A 130 -8.41 2.00 -3.91
C GLN A 130 -7.47 1.07 -3.17
N VAL A 131 -7.79 -0.24 -3.17
CA VAL A 131 -6.91 -1.29 -2.67
C VAL A 131 -6.72 -2.30 -3.79
N GLN A 132 -5.65 -2.14 -4.54
CA GLN A 132 -5.42 -2.91 -5.76
C GLN A 132 -3.92 -3.17 -6.00
N PRO A 133 -3.56 -4.20 -6.81
CA PRO A 133 -2.17 -4.48 -7.17
C PRO A 133 -1.63 -3.46 -8.17
N VAL A 134 -0.32 -3.23 -8.09
CA VAL A 134 0.48 -2.44 -9.04
C VAL A 134 1.75 -3.20 -9.40
N TRP A 135 2.39 -2.80 -10.51
CA TRP A 135 3.51 -3.55 -11.06
C TRP A 135 4.69 -2.64 -11.38
N ARG A 136 5.86 -2.98 -10.83
CA ARG A 136 7.11 -2.25 -11.09
C ARG A 136 8.22 -3.23 -11.41
N ALA A 137 8.97 -2.99 -12.48
CA ALA A 137 10.09 -3.85 -12.91
C ALA A 137 11.34 -3.70 -12.04
N ASP A 138 11.16 -3.36 -10.78
CA ASP A 138 12.22 -3.22 -9.79
C ASP A 138 13.06 -4.50 -9.63
N ARG A 139 14.30 -4.33 -9.12
CA ARG A 139 15.10 -5.47 -8.67
C ARG A 139 14.48 -6.02 -7.37
N PRO A 140 14.00 -7.28 -7.36
CA PRO A 140 13.36 -7.86 -6.18
C PRO A 140 14.33 -7.98 -5.00
N GLN A 141 13.83 -7.61 -3.81
CA GLN A 141 14.50 -7.78 -2.51
C GLN A 141 13.44 -7.81 -1.40
N LYS A 142 13.82 -8.08 -0.13
CA LYS A 142 12.87 -8.04 1.01
C LYS A 142 12.14 -6.70 1.02
N GLY A 143 10.81 -6.72 1.11
CA GLY A 143 9.96 -5.53 1.08
C GLY A 143 9.87 -4.81 -0.28
N ARG A 144 10.41 -5.39 -1.37
CA ARG A 144 10.32 -4.84 -2.73
C ARG A 144 10.02 -5.93 -3.75
N TYR A 145 8.80 -5.95 -4.24
CA TYR A 145 8.26 -6.95 -5.16
C TYR A 145 7.93 -6.30 -6.50
N ARG A 146 7.77 -7.12 -7.54
CA ARG A 146 7.36 -6.64 -8.88
C ARG A 146 5.86 -6.53 -9.04
N GLU A 147 5.11 -7.29 -8.24
CA GLU A 147 3.68 -7.18 -8.05
C GLU A 147 3.41 -7.01 -6.56
N PHE A 148 2.71 -5.94 -6.19
CA PHE A 148 2.40 -5.63 -4.79
C PHE A 148 1.13 -4.78 -4.69
N TYR A 149 0.49 -4.78 -3.52
CA TYR A 149 -0.72 -4.03 -3.28
C TYR A 149 -0.43 -2.65 -2.70
N GLN A 150 -1.08 -1.64 -3.27
CA GLN A 150 -1.19 -0.32 -2.68
C GLN A 150 -2.61 -0.10 -2.13
N CYS A 151 -2.70 0.54 -0.97
CA CYS A 151 -3.95 1.02 -0.41
C CYS A 151 -3.89 2.54 -0.46
N ASP A 152 -4.41 3.12 -1.54
CA ASP A 152 -4.34 4.55 -1.84
C ASP A 152 -5.62 5.25 -1.41
N VAL A 153 -5.48 6.43 -0.84
CA VAL A 153 -6.57 7.32 -0.46
C VAL A 153 -6.25 8.74 -0.90
N ASP A 154 -7.17 9.39 -1.61
CA ASP A 154 -6.96 10.70 -2.24
C ASP A 154 -8.19 11.59 -2.16
N VAL A 155 -7.94 12.91 -2.17
CA VAL A 155 -8.92 13.96 -2.36
C VAL A 155 -8.54 14.79 -3.57
N VAL A 156 -9.47 15.04 -4.48
CA VAL A 156 -9.29 15.99 -5.58
C VAL A 156 -10.33 17.10 -5.51
N GLY A 157 -9.97 18.30 -5.96
CA GLY A 157 -10.85 19.46 -5.96
C GLY A 157 -10.90 20.21 -4.63
N SER A 158 -9.85 20.12 -3.81
CA SER A 158 -9.72 20.88 -2.56
C SER A 158 -8.28 21.34 -2.35
N GLU A 159 -8.09 22.65 -2.17
CA GLU A 159 -6.81 23.26 -1.81
C GLU A 159 -6.55 23.24 -0.29
N SER A 160 -7.56 22.85 0.50
CA SER A 160 -7.48 22.90 1.96
C SER A 160 -6.42 21.97 2.52
N LEU A 161 -5.55 22.49 3.38
CA LEU A 161 -4.53 21.74 4.11
C LEU A 161 -5.12 20.87 5.25
N LEU A 162 -6.43 20.97 5.51
CA LEU A 162 -7.14 20.01 6.37
C LEU A 162 -7.03 18.57 5.83
N ASN A 163 -6.89 18.41 4.50
CA ASN A 163 -6.73 17.09 3.89
C ASN A 163 -5.40 16.46 4.30
N GLU A 164 -4.32 17.23 4.35
CA GLU A 164 -3.01 16.78 4.81
C GLU A 164 -3.04 16.35 6.28
N ALA A 165 -3.66 17.15 7.14
CA ALA A 165 -3.87 16.82 8.54
C ALA A 165 -4.71 15.54 8.70
N GLU A 166 -5.77 15.39 7.90
CA GLU A 166 -6.61 14.18 7.89
C GLU A 166 -5.79 12.92 7.51
N PHE A 167 -4.88 13.02 6.52
CA PHE A 167 -4.02 11.89 6.16
C PHE A 167 -3.05 11.48 7.27
N ILE A 168 -2.53 12.43 8.05
CA ILE A 168 -1.73 12.11 9.24
C ILE A 168 -2.56 11.29 10.22
N LEU A 169 -3.81 11.68 10.48
CA LEU A 169 -4.72 10.93 11.36
C LEU A 169 -5.10 9.56 10.79
N ILE A 170 -5.33 9.45 9.50
CA ILE A 170 -5.62 8.18 8.81
C ILE A 170 -4.43 7.22 8.96
N TYR A 171 -3.19 7.68 8.77
CA TYR A 171 -2.01 6.86 9.01
C TYR A 171 -1.93 6.44 10.48
N ASN A 172 -2.08 7.39 11.40
CA ASN A 172 -2.02 7.11 12.82
C ASN A 172 -3.06 6.07 13.25
N GLU A 173 -4.33 6.23 12.85
CA GLU A 173 -5.40 5.31 13.22
C GLU A 173 -5.21 3.92 12.58
N ALA A 174 -4.89 3.85 11.29
CA ALA A 174 -4.76 2.59 10.59
C ALA A 174 -3.58 1.75 11.11
N LEU A 175 -2.42 2.37 11.26
CA LEU A 175 -1.21 1.67 11.73
C LEU A 175 -1.31 1.27 13.20
N SER A 176 -1.89 2.12 14.05
CA SER A 176 -2.16 1.76 15.46
C SER A 176 -3.16 0.61 15.58
N LYS A 177 -4.21 0.57 14.76
CA LYS A 177 -5.16 -0.56 14.71
C LYS A 177 -4.53 -1.86 14.20
N LEU A 178 -3.52 -1.78 13.37
CA LEU A 178 -2.70 -2.93 12.96
C LEU A 178 -1.71 -3.38 14.03
N GLY A 179 -1.60 -2.66 15.14
CA GLY A 179 -0.78 -3.01 16.30
C GLY A 179 0.59 -2.36 16.36
N LEU A 180 0.94 -1.49 15.41
CA LEU A 180 2.20 -0.73 15.45
C LEU A 180 2.15 0.34 16.55
N LYS A 181 3.22 0.42 17.35
CA LYS A 181 3.31 1.31 18.52
C LYS A 181 4.33 2.42 18.36
N ASP A 182 5.35 2.20 17.54
CA ASP A 182 6.42 3.15 17.31
C ASP A 182 6.68 3.31 15.80
N PHE A 183 6.21 4.43 15.25
CA PHE A 183 6.40 4.80 13.85
C PHE A 183 6.43 6.32 13.70
N THR A 184 7.15 6.76 12.68
CA THR A 184 7.32 8.18 12.35
C THR A 184 6.60 8.50 11.05
N ILE A 185 5.79 9.56 11.07
CA ILE A 185 5.25 10.22 9.88
C ILE A 185 6.15 11.42 9.60
N LYS A 186 6.98 11.30 8.57
CA LYS A 186 7.81 12.39 8.09
C LYS A 186 7.01 13.23 7.10
N ILE A 187 7.13 14.55 7.22
CA ILE A 187 6.50 15.52 6.31
C ILE A 187 7.55 16.52 5.83
N ASN A 188 7.43 16.95 4.59
CA ASN A 188 8.13 18.09 4.01
C ASN A 188 7.21 18.78 3.00
N ASN A 189 7.70 19.85 2.34
CA ASN A 189 6.98 20.53 1.30
C ASN A 189 7.89 20.79 0.09
N ARG A 190 7.42 20.48 -1.11
CA ARG A 190 8.16 20.74 -2.35
C ARG A 190 8.53 22.21 -2.54
N LYS A 191 7.71 23.12 -2.02
CA LYS A 191 7.97 24.56 -2.06
C LYS A 191 9.17 24.95 -1.19
N ILE A 192 9.37 24.29 -0.05
CA ILE A 192 10.58 24.46 0.79
C ILE A 192 11.82 24.04 -0.02
N LEU A 193 11.78 22.87 -0.67
CA LEU A 193 12.88 22.38 -1.50
C LEU A 193 13.15 23.31 -2.69
N SER A 194 12.09 23.88 -3.30
CA SER A 194 12.23 24.89 -4.36
C SER A 194 12.88 26.16 -3.83
N GLY A 195 12.44 26.65 -2.67
CA GLY A 195 13.02 27.82 -2.02
C GLY A 195 14.51 27.63 -1.71
N ILE A 196 14.91 26.44 -1.25
CA ILE A 196 16.33 26.11 -1.04
C ILE A 196 17.11 26.22 -2.36
N ALA A 197 16.59 25.67 -3.45
CA ALA A 197 17.23 25.78 -4.77
C ALA A 197 17.30 27.24 -5.27
N GLU A 198 16.27 28.07 -4.98
CA GLU A 198 16.26 29.51 -5.30
C GLU A 198 17.37 30.29 -4.57
N ILE A 199 17.51 30.13 -3.25
CA ILE A 199 18.53 30.86 -2.47
C ILE A 199 19.96 30.41 -2.78
N ILE A 200 20.14 29.17 -3.25
CA ILE A 200 21.43 28.69 -3.75
C ILE A 200 21.73 29.26 -5.13
N GLY A 201 20.73 29.76 -5.84
CA GLY A 201 20.84 30.26 -7.23
C GLY A 201 20.82 29.13 -8.28
N LYS A 202 20.25 27.99 -7.96
CA LYS A 202 20.17 26.79 -8.82
C LYS A 202 18.74 26.24 -8.98
N PRO A 203 17.72 27.08 -9.25
CA PRO A 203 16.33 26.62 -9.36
C PRO A 203 16.14 25.53 -10.45
N ASP A 204 16.90 25.61 -11.55
CA ASP A 204 16.83 24.61 -12.63
C ASP A 204 17.37 23.24 -12.24
N LEU A 205 18.17 23.14 -11.18
CA LEU A 205 18.77 21.90 -10.68
C LEU A 205 18.03 21.31 -9.47
N ILE A 206 16.79 21.74 -9.19
CA ILE A 206 15.99 21.25 -8.06
C ILE A 206 15.83 19.72 -8.08
N ILE A 207 15.63 19.12 -9.25
CA ILE A 207 15.47 17.66 -9.39
C ILE A 207 16.79 16.97 -9.01
N ASP A 208 17.91 17.46 -9.52
CA ASP A 208 19.23 16.91 -9.21
C ASP A 208 19.58 17.06 -7.74
N MET A 209 19.26 18.20 -7.14
CA MET A 209 19.41 18.47 -5.71
C MET A 209 18.60 17.46 -4.88
N THR A 210 17.33 17.30 -5.18
CA THR A 210 16.43 16.44 -4.42
C THR A 210 16.80 14.96 -4.54
N VAL A 211 17.23 14.51 -5.72
CA VAL A 211 17.71 13.12 -5.96
C VAL A 211 18.97 12.83 -5.16
N ALA A 212 19.88 13.79 -5.02
CA ALA A 212 21.10 13.61 -4.23
C ALA A 212 20.78 13.60 -2.73
N ILE A 213 19.99 14.56 -2.24
CA ILE A 213 19.61 14.69 -0.83
C ILE A 213 18.85 13.44 -0.31
N ASP A 214 17.97 12.87 -1.13
CA ASP A 214 17.23 11.63 -0.78
C ASP A 214 18.14 10.43 -0.45
N LYS A 215 19.39 10.50 -0.83
CA LYS A 215 20.37 9.43 -0.56
C LYS A 215 21.15 9.65 0.74
N LEU A 216 20.91 10.76 1.47
CA LEU A 216 21.70 11.13 2.66
C LEU A 216 21.81 9.98 3.66
N ASP A 217 20.69 9.31 3.98
CA ASP A 217 20.66 8.16 4.89
C ASP A 217 21.53 6.97 4.42
N LYS A 218 21.86 6.90 3.13
CA LYS A 218 22.55 5.74 2.52
C LYS A 218 24.02 5.98 2.27
N ILE A 219 24.35 7.19 1.78
CA ILE A 219 25.71 7.51 1.32
C ILE A 219 26.41 8.57 2.18
N GLY A 220 25.71 9.11 3.19
CA GLY A 220 26.22 10.15 4.08
C GLY A 220 26.42 11.49 3.38
N LEU A 221 26.81 12.50 4.16
CA LEU A 221 27.00 13.87 3.67
C LEU A 221 28.08 13.98 2.60
N ASP A 222 29.18 13.26 2.76
CA ASP A 222 30.31 13.28 1.78
C ASP A 222 29.87 12.69 0.43
N GLY A 223 29.09 11.62 0.45
CA GLY A 223 28.52 11.00 -0.75
C GLY A 223 27.53 11.93 -1.45
N VAL A 224 26.65 12.60 -0.70
CA VAL A 224 25.70 13.60 -1.24
C VAL A 224 26.46 14.79 -1.82
N SER A 225 27.46 15.31 -1.11
CA SER A 225 28.30 16.43 -1.58
C SER A 225 28.98 16.10 -2.91
N LYS A 226 29.58 14.92 -3.02
CA LYS A 226 30.22 14.45 -4.26
C LYS A 226 29.21 14.34 -5.41
N GLU A 227 28.04 13.76 -5.17
CA GLU A 227 27.01 13.62 -6.19
C GLU A 227 26.46 14.99 -6.65
N LEU A 228 26.31 15.95 -5.74
CA LEU A 228 25.89 17.32 -6.09
C LEU A 228 26.92 18.03 -6.96
N LEU A 229 28.22 17.90 -6.64
CA LEU A 229 29.29 18.46 -7.48
C LEU A 229 29.27 17.87 -8.90
N GLU A 230 29.08 16.54 -9.01
CA GLU A 230 28.96 15.86 -10.32
C GLU A 230 27.75 16.34 -11.12
N ARG A 231 26.71 16.87 -10.44
CA ARG A 231 25.47 17.40 -11.04
C ARG A 231 25.48 18.90 -11.30
N GLY A 232 26.64 19.57 -11.14
CA GLY A 232 26.83 20.98 -11.49
C GLY A 232 26.63 21.99 -10.35
N PHE A 233 26.58 21.53 -9.10
CA PHE A 233 26.71 22.39 -7.92
C PHE A 233 28.18 22.73 -7.68
N THR A 234 28.45 23.85 -7.00
CA THR A 234 29.78 24.29 -6.60
C THR A 234 30.01 24.08 -5.11
N GLU A 235 31.25 24.16 -4.63
CA GLU A 235 31.54 24.11 -3.18
C GLU A 235 30.81 25.21 -2.40
N GLN A 236 30.67 26.42 -2.99
CA GLN A 236 29.92 27.52 -2.37
C GLN A 236 28.42 27.20 -2.24
N ASP A 237 27.85 26.48 -3.20
CA ASP A 237 26.46 26.02 -3.14
C ASP A 237 26.31 25.00 -2.00
N LEU A 238 27.28 24.09 -1.84
CA LEU A 238 27.31 23.10 -0.75
C LEU A 238 27.44 23.76 0.63
N GLU A 239 28.24 24.81 0.76
CA GLU A 239 28.36 25.56 2.03
C GLU A 239 27.03 26.17 2.47
N LYS A 240 26.21 26.66 1.53
CA LYS A 240 24.85 27.17 1.79
C LYS A 240 23.85 26.04 2.09
N LEU A 241 23.97 24.92 1.40
CA LEU A 241 23.04 23.80 1.50
C LEU A 241 23.24 22.96 2.77
N ARG A 242 24.50 22.81 3.22
CA ARG A 242 24.89 21.94 4.35
C ARG A 242 24.13 22.27 5.65
N PRO A 243 23.99 23.52 6.12
CA PRO A 243 23.23 23.86 7.32
C PRO A 243 21.75 23.46 7.23
N VAL A 244 21.18 23.51 6.03
CA VAL A 244 19.78 23.15 5.80
C VAL A 244 19.57 21.65 5.81
N ILE A 245 20.45 20.89 5.14
CA ILE A 245 20.35 19.42 5.07
C ILE A 245 20.59 18.78 6.44
N LEU A 246 21.45 19.37 7.25
CA LEU A 246 21.82 18.89 8.58
C LEU A 246 20.96 19.52 9.70
N LEU A 247 19.84 20.13 9.36
CA LEU A 247 18.97 20.78 10.34
C LEU A 247 18.35 19.74 11.28
N GLU A 248 18.75 19.80 12.54
CA GLU A 248 18.27 18.94 13.63
C GLU A 248 17.46 19.75 14.65
N GLY A 249 16.76 19.09 15.56
CA GLY A 249 15.95 19.70 16.60
C GLY A 249 14.47 19.39 16.50
N PHE A 250 13.67 20.08 17.33
CA PHE A 250 12.21 19.99 17.28
C PHE A 250 11.64 20.67 16.03
N ASN A 251 10.40 20.34 15.65
CA ASN A 251 9.77 20.88 14.44
C ASN A 251 9.74 22.42 14.45
N GLU A 252 9.44 23.04 15.60
CA GLU A 252 9.36 24.48 15.77
C GLU A 252 10.73 25.14 15.54
N GLU A 253 11.81 24.54 16.06
CA GLU A 253 13.17 25.03 15.88
C GLU A 253 13.60 24.95 14.41
N LYS A 254 13.27 23.81 13.74
CA LYS A 254 13.52 23.62 12.32
C LYS A 254 12.77 24.66 11.47
N LEU A 255 11.49 24.92 11.76
CA LEU A 255 10.68 25.90 11.07
C LEU A 255 11.21 27.33 11.25
N ALA A 256 11.63 27.67 12.48
CA ALA A 256 12.23 28.99 12.75
C ALA A 256 13.53 29.19 11.94
N SER A 257 14.43 28.21 11.96
CA SER A 257 15.68 28.26 11.19
C SER A 257 15.43 28.33 9.68
N LEU A 258 14.44 27.58 9.17
CA LEU A 258 14.07 27.63 7.75
C LEU A 258 13.51 29.00 7.34
N LYS A 259 12.75 29.69 8.20
CA LYS A 259 12.25 31.04 7.93
C LYS A 259 13.40 32.04 7.77
N GLU A 260 14.43 31.92 8.57
CA GLU A 260 15.63 32.76 8.45
C GLU A 260 16.39 32.50 7.15
N VAL A 261 16.63 31.22 6.85
CA VAL A 261 17.37 30.80 5.65
C VAL A 261 16.60 31.13 4.36
N LEU A 262 15.28 30.96 4.35
CA LEU A 262 14.42 31.14 3.18
C LEU A 262 13.76 32.52 3.13
N ALA A 263 14.23 33.51 3.91
CA ALA A 263 13.63 34.85 4.02
C ALA A 263 13.48 35.57 2.67
N GLU A 264 14.36 35.29 1.70
CA GLU A 264 14.32 35.88 0.35
C GLU A 264 13.54 35.05 -0.68
N SER A 265 13.00 33.87 -0.31
CA SER A 265 12.21 33.00 -1.18
C SER A 265 10.73 33.01 -0.81
N GLU A 266 9.89 33.69 -1.57
CA GLU A 266 8.43 33.67 -1.40
C GLU A 266 7.88 32.24 -1.48
N THR A 267 8.42 31.43 -2.41
CA THR A 267 8.04 30.02 -2.58
C THR A 267 8.36 29.22 -1.34
N GLY A 268 9.58 29.38 -0.80
CA GLY A 268 10.01 28.70 0.41
C GLY A 268 9.19 29.07 1.63
N LEU A 269 8.96 30.35 1.86
CA LEU A 269 8.13 30.86 2.95
C LEU A 269 6.67 30.35 2.86
N LYS A 270 6.11 30.28 1.65
CA LYS A 270 4.79 29.67 1.45
C LYS A 270 4.78 28.20 1.86
N GLY A 271 5.81 27.43 1.49
CA GLY A 271 5.95 26.04 1.89
C GLY A 271 6.04 25.86 3.41
N ILE A 272 6.75 26.75 4.10
CA ILE A 272 6.84 26.75 5.56
C ILE A 272 5.47 27.03 6.18
N ALA A 273 4.76 28.07 5.72
CA ALA A 273 3.43 28.40 6.21
C ALA A 273 2.42 27.27 6.04
N GLU A 274 2.49 26.54 4.91
CA GLU A 274 1.67 25.35 4.69
C GLU A 274 1.97 24.21 5.72
N ILE A 275 3.22 23.97 6.04
CA ILE A 275 3.60 22.98 7.07
C ILE A 275 3.13 23.43 8.46
N GLU A 276 3.33 24.69 8.83
CA GLU A 276 2.84 25.24 10.09
C GLU A 276 1.32 25.07 10.23
N GLN A 277 0.57 25.38 9.20
CA GLN A 277 -0.88 25.21 9.21
C GLN A 277 -1.31 23.75 9.36
N VAL A 278 -0.59 22.80 8.75
CA VAL A 278 -0.86 21.36 8.94
C VAL A 278 -0.58 20.96 10.39
N PHE A 279 0.51 21.43 10.98
CA PHE A 279 0.84 21.13 12.38
C PHE A 279 -0.20 21.72 13.32
N ASP A 280 -0.62 22.98 13.14
CA ASP A 280 -1.67 23.63 13.94
C ASP A 280 -2.98 22.83 13.93
N TYR A 281 -3.37 22.29 12.77
CA TYR A 281 -4.55 21.43 12.68
C TYR A 281 -4.39 20.13 13.47
N VAL A 282 -3.25 19.47 13.37
CA VAL A 282 -2.98 18.22 14.10
C VAL A 282 -2.93 18.49 15.61
N GLU A 283 -2.26 19.54 16.05
CA GLU A 283 -2.18 19.93 17.46
C GLU A 283 -3.55 20.27 18.05
N SER A 284 -4.40 20.97 17.28
CA SER A 284 -5.76 21.26 17.69
C SER A 284 -6.56 19.98 17.97
N LEU A 285 -6.36 18.92 17.14
CA LEU A 285 -7.02 17.64 17.33
C LEU A 285 -6.48 16.87 18.55
N ILE A 286 -5.17 16.94 18.80
CA ILE A 286 -4.54 16.36 19.99
C ILE A 286 -5.07 17.03 21.26
N ALA A 287 -5.23 18.35 21.24
CA ALA A 287 -5.78 19.12 22.36
C ALA A 287 -7.21 18.71 22.73
N TYR A 288 -8.00 18.19 21.77
CA TYR A 288 -9.33 17.61 22.01
C TYR A 288 -9.30 16.14 22.47
N GLY A 289 -8.14 15.59 22.80
CA GLY A 289 -7.99 14.25 23.36
C GLY A 289 -7.89 13.12 22.32
N LEU A 290 -7.53 13.43 21.08
CA LEU A 290 -7.19 12.45 20.07
C LEU A 290 -5.67 12.12 20.16
N PRO A 291 -5.28 10.96 20.75
CA PRO A 291 -3.86 10.66 20.92
C PRO A 291 -3.21 10.40 19.55
N LEU A 292 -2.07 11.03 19.32
CA LEU A 292 -1.20 10.70 18.21
C LEU A 292 -0.17 9.67 18.69
N THR A 293 -0.24 8.45 18.21
CA THR A 293 0.75 7.39 18.47
C THR A 293 2.01 7.64 17.65
N ALA A 294 1.84 8.14 16.42
CA ALA A 294 2.93 8.47 15.52
C ALA A 294 3.78 9.63 16.04
N LYS A 295 5.10 9.55 15.86
CA LYS A 295 5.95 10.74 15.86
C LYS A 295 5.72 11.49 14.55
N LEU A 296 5.33 12.77 14.62
CA LEU A 296 5.25 13.66 13.48
C LEU A 296 6.54 14.47 13.36
N GLU A 297 7.24 14.39 12.23
CA GLU A 297 8.57 14.96 12.05
C GLU A 297 8.69 15.73 10.73
N LEU A 298 9.07 17.01 10.83
CA LEU A 298 9.54 17.77 9.67
C LEU A 298 10.94 17.25 9.28
N ASP A 299 11.04 16.68 8.08
CA ASP A 299 12.29 16.13 7.55
C ASP A 299 12.65 16.80 6.23
N ILE A 300 13.61 17.71 6.28
CA ILE A 300 14.05 18.49 5.10
C ILE A 300 14.72 17.59 4.06
N THR A 301 15.26 16.45 4.46
CA THR A 301 15.88 15.47 3.56
C THR A 301 14.85 14.60 2.86
N LEU A 302 13.58 14.64 3.29
CA LEU A 302 12.49 14.01 2.57
C LEU A 302 12.27 14.76 1.26
N ALA A 303 13.01 14.38 0.26
CA ALA A 303 12.97 14.93 -1.08
C ALA A 303 12.37 13.93 -2.09
N ARG A 304 12.02 12.75 -1.60
CA ARG A 304 11.45 11.60 -2.32
C ARG A 304 10.05 11.90 -2.81
N GLY A 305 9.68 11.17 -3.83
CA GLY A 305 8.33 11.16 -4.36
C GLY A 305 8.36 11.15 -5.88
N LEU A 306 7.18 10.97 -6.45
CA LEU A 306 7.01 11.06 -7.89
C LEU A 306 7.11 12.54 -8.31
N ASN A 307 7.62 12.77 -9.49
CA ASN A 307 7.91 14.13 -9.99
C ASN A 307 6.66 15.04 -10.11
N TYR A 308 5.48 14.49 -9.93
CA TYR A 308 4.22 15.24 -9.98
C TYR A 308 3.81 15.90 -8.65
N TYR A 309 4.52 15.69 -7.53
CA TYR A 309 4.20 16.38 -6.27
C TYR A 309 4.63 17.85 -6.30
N THR A 310 3.74 18.71 -5.80
CA THR A 310 3.85 20.18 -5.86
C THR A 310 3.81 20.89 -4.51
N GLY A 311 3.33 20.20 -3.46
CA GLY A 311 3.15 20.73 -2.11
C GLY A 311 3.70 19.78 -1.04
N CYS A 312 2.91 19.55 0.02
CA CYS A 312 3.26 18.62 1.08
C CYS A 312 3.56 17.23 0.56
N ILE A 313 4.58 16.59 1.12
CA ILE A 313 4.98 15.21 0.85
C ILE A 313 5.12 14.45 2.15
N PHE A 314 4.80 13.16 2.13
CA PHE A 314 4.76 12.29 3.30
C PHE A 314 5.59 11.04 3.09
N GLU A 315 6.24 10.58 4.14
CA GLU A 315 6.81 9.24 4.23
C GLU A 315 6.53 8.66 5.61
N VAL A 316 6.15 7.38 5.67
CA VAL A 316 5.92 6.70 6.96
C VAL A 316 6.91 5.55 7.10
N LYS A 317 7.61 5.54 8.23
CA LYS A 317 8.56 4.49 8.62
C LYS A 317 8.19 3.92 9.98
N THR A 318 8.29 2.61 10.15
CA THR A 318 8.29 2.00 11.50
C THR A 318 9.68 2.13 12.11
N ASN A 319 9.72 2.32 13.44
CA ASN A 319 10.96 2.33 14.20
C ASN A 319 11.20 0.98 14.90
N GLU A 320 10.23 0.06 14.83
CA GLU A 320 10.28 -1.23 15.54
C GLU A 320 11.11 -2.29 14.80
N VAL A 321 11.22 -2.20 13.46
CA VAL A 321 12.01 -3.10 12.61
C VAL A 321 12.69 -2.36 11.48
N ALA A 322 13.81 -2.91 10.98
CA ALA A 322 14.54 -2.35 9.85
C ALA A 322 13.79 -2.61 8.52
N MET A 323 12.85 -1.72 8.19
CA MET A 323 12.07 -1.77 6.97
C MET A 323 12.15 -0.44 6.23
N GLY A 324 12.06 -0.48 4.90
CA GLY A 324 11.86 0.75 4.12
C GLY A 324 10.49 1.37 4.39
N SER A 325 10.23 2.55 3.82
CA SER A 325 8.96 3.25 3.97
C SER A 325 7.75 2.33 3.79
N ILE A 326 6.83 2.34 4.75
CA ILE A 326 5.59 1.56 4.75
C ILE A 326 4.40 2.36 4.22
N GLY A 327 4.56 3.66 4.02
CA GLY A 327 3.58 4.55 3.43
C GLY A 327 4.24 5.81 2.91
N GLY A 328 3.52 6.55 2.08
CA GLY A 328 3.97 7.82 1.53
C GLY A 328 2.95 8.42 0.59
N GLY A 329 3.14 9.68 0.24
CA GLY A 329 2.23 10.40 -0.65
C GLY A 329 2.56 11.87 -0.74
N GLY A 330 1.61 12.67 -1.20
CA GLY A 330 1.76 14.12 -1.25
C GLY A 330 0.69 14.82 -2.07
N ARG A 331 0.77 16.15 -2.08
CA ARG A 331 -0.06 17.02 -2.89
C ARG A 331 0.45 17.07 -4.31
N TYR A 332 -0.47 16.94 -5.25
CA TYR A 332 -0.23 17.05 -6.68
C TYR A 332 -1.25 18.03 -7.30
N ASP A 333 -0.74 19.10 -7.89
CA ASP A 333 -1.57 20.07 -8.57
C ASP A 333 -1.54 19.79 -10.08
N ASP A 334 -2.69 19.95 -10.71
CA ASP A 334 -2.83 19.82 -12.17
C ASP A 334 -2.44 18.46 -12.78
N LEU A 335 -2.43 17.36 -11.97
CA LEU A 335 -2.17 16.02 -12.52
C LEU A 335 -3.22 15.65 -13.57
N THR A 336 -4.46 16.10 -13.42
CA THR A 336 -5.55 15.98 -14.39
C THR A 336 -5.34 16.80 -15.65
N GLY A 337 -4.52 17.86 -15.60
CA GLY A 337 -4.14 18.69 -16.75
C GLY A 337 -3.43 17.89 -17.83
N MET A 338 -2.72 16.82 -17.45
CA MET A 338 -2.12 15.88 -18.40
C MET A 338 -3.15 15.14 -19.28
N PHE A 339 -4.41 15.12 -18.86
CA PHE A 339 -5.55 14.53 -19.56
C PHE A 339 -6.56 15.59 -20.04
N GLY A 340 -6.18 16.88 -20.03
CA GLY A 340 -6.99 17.99 -20.56
C GLY A 340 -7.85 18.74 -19.52
N LEU A 341 -7.94 18.30 -18.27
CA LEU A 341 -8.67 18.98 -17.20
C LEU A 341 -7.68 19.73 -16.29
N LYS A 342 -7.41 21.01 -16.62
CA LYS A 342 -6.44 21.86 -15.89
C LYS A 342 -7.00 22.42 -14.58
N GLY A 343 -6.10 22.80 -13.67
CA GLY A 343 -6.41 23.56 -12.45
C GLY A 343 -7.11 22.77 -11.36
N LEU A 344 -7.09 21.42 -11.41
CA LEU A 344 -7.66 20.59 -10.37
C LEU A 344 -6.54 20.08 -9.45
N THR A 345 -6.51 20.58 -8.22
CA THR A 345 -5.58 20.15 -7.18
C THR A 345 -6.00 18.81 -6.59
N GLY A 346 -5.03 18.02 -6.17
CA GLY A 346 -5.26 16.78 -5.46
C GLY A 346 -4.18 16.53 -4.41
N VAL A 347 -4.51 15.71 -3.44
CA VAL A 347 -3.56 15.22 -2.43
C VAL A 347 -3.96 13.80 -2.06
N GLY A 348 -2.96 12.94 -1.85
CA GLY A 348 -3.24 11.56 -1.51
C GLY A 348 -2.05 10.84 -0.91
N VAL A 349 -2.35 9.77 -0.21
CA VAL A 349 -1.35 8.91 0.43
C VAL A 349 -1.62 7.43 0.13
N SER A 350 -0.57 6.63 0.21
CA SER A 350 -0.59 5.20 -0.06
C SER A 350 0.02 4.42 1.09
N PHE A 351 -0.60 3.32 1.48
CA PHE A 351 -0.04 2.31 2.35
C PHE A 351 0.55 1.17 1.51
N GLY A 352 1.80 0.83 1.77
CA GLY A 352 2.49 -0.30 1.15
C GLY A 352 2.12 -1.61 1.84
N ALA A 353 0.99 -2.21 1.46
CA ALA A 353 0.40 -3.34 2.17
C ALA A 353 1.35 -4.54 2.33
N ASP A 354 2.18 -4.82 1.34
CA ASP A 354 3.13 -5.93 1.40
C ASP A 354 4.28 -5.68 2.38
N ARG A 355 4.74 -4.43 2.50
CA ARG A 355 5.73 -4.06 3.53
C ARG A 355 5.13 -4.06 4.93
N ILE A 356 3.89 -3.58 5.06
CA ILE A 356 3.15 -3.67 6.33
C ILE A 356 2.99 -5.15 6.73
N TYR A 357 2.66 -6.03 5.77
CA TYR A 357 2.60 -7.47 6.02
C TYR A 357 3.93 -8.01 6.58
N ASP A 358 5.05 -7.70 5.92
CA ASP A 358 6.38 -8.15 6.35
C ASP A 358 6.73 -7.62 7.77
N VAL A 359 6.34 -6.38 8.09
CA VAL A 359 6.53 -5.77 9.43
C VAL A 359 5.68 -6.49 10.48
N LEU A 360 4.38 -6.69 10.22
CA LEU A 360 3.48 -7.37 11.17
C LEU A 360 3.90 -8.82 11.42
N GLU A 361 4.41 -9.51 10.39
CA GLU A 361 4.93 -10.87 10.50
C GLU A 361 6.19 -10.91 11.39
N GLU A 362 7.14 -10.00 11.19
CA GLU A 362 8.38 -9.91 11.97
C GLU A 362 8.10 -9.57 13.45
N LEU A 363 7.10 -8.73 13.71
CA LEU A 363 6.67 -8.33 15.05
C LEU A 363 5.66 -9.29 15.71
N ASN A 364 5.19 -10.32 15.00
CA ASN A 364 4.14 -11.24 15.46
C ASN A 364 2.85 -10.51 15.88
N LEU A 365 2.42 -9.50 15.12
CA LEU A 365 1.25 -8.67 15.43
C LEU A 365 -0.06 -9.16 14.83
N PHE A 366 -0.05 -10.23 14.03
CA PHE A 366 -1.28 -10.79 13.51
C PHE A 366 -2.12 -11.42 14.64
N PRO A 367 -3.43 -11.10 14.72
CA PRO A 367 -4.29 -11.73 15.73
C PRO A 367 -4.43 -13.22 15.46
N SER A 368 -4.58 -14.01 16.53
CA SER A 368 -4.79 -15.47 16.42
C SER A 368 -6.03 -15.83 15.59
N SER A 369 -7.04 -14.97 15.54
CA SER A 369 -8.19 -15.12 14.67
C SER A 369 -7.86 -15.00 13.17
N ALA A 370 -6.73 -14.42 12.80
CA ALA A 370 -6.25 -14.36 11.42
C ALA A 370 -5.68 -15.70 10.90
N GLU A 371 -5.63 -16.74 11.73
CA GLU A 371 -5.12 -18.07 11.37
C GLU A 371 -6.21 -19.08 11.01
N VAL A 372 -7.49 -18.74 11.21
CA VAL A 372 -8.58 -19.70 11.13
C VAL A 372 -9.34 -19.62 9.80
N GLY A 373 -9.17 -20.66 8.98
CA GLY A 373 -10.05 -20.92 7.84
C GLY A 373 -11.38 -21.54 8.27
N THR A 374 -11.44 -22.87 8.40
CA THR A 374 -12.60 -23.61 8.91
C THR A 374 -12.55 -23.69 10.44
N LYS A 375 -13.63 -23.29 11.12
CA LYS A 375 -13.72 -23.32 12.57
C LYS A 375 -14.12 -24.71 13.10
N VAL A 376 -14.95 -25.43 12.34
CA VAL A 376 -15.52 -26.72 12.73
C VAL A 376 -15.46 -27.73 11.61
N LEU A 377 -14.93 -28.94 11.88
CA LEU A 377 -15.08 -30.09 11.02
C LEU A 377 -16.14 -31.01 11.62
N ILE A 378 -17.11 -31.45 10.84
CA ILE A 378 -18.04 -32.53 11.22
C ILE A 378 -17.55 -33.83 10.62
N SER A 379 -17.48 -34.85 11.45
CA SER A 379 -17.03 -36.21 11.03
C SER A 379 -18.08 -36.88 10.14
N ASN A 380 -17.60 -37.78 9.26
CA ASN A 380 -18.42 -38.58 8.36
C ASN A 380 -17.92 -40.04 8.42
N PHE A 381 -18.71 -40.94 9.04
CA PHE A 381 -18.34 -42.34 9.18
C PHE A 381 -19.06 -43.24 8.18
N ASP A 382 -20.31 -42.91 7.83
CA ASP A 382 -21.17 -43.66 6.94
C ASP A 382 -22.30 -42.76 6.35
N GLU A 383 -23.14 -43.32 5.51
CA GLU A 383 -24.25 -42.62 4.86
C GLU A 383 -25.30 -42.08 5.88
N ALA A 384 -25.52 -42.78 6.99
CA ALA A 384 -26.45 -42.34 8.03
C ALA A 384 -25.91 -41.11 8.77
N ALA A 385 -24.62 -41.14 9.14
CA ALA A 385 -23.93 -40.02 9.76
C ALA A 385 -23.87 -38.83 8.79
N GLU A 386 -23.63 -39.05 7.50
CA GLU A 386 -23.62 -37.99 6.47
C GLU A 386 -24.97 -37.28 6.37
N LYS A 387 -26.05 -38.01 6.22
CA LYS A 387 -27.42 -37.45 6.16
C LYS A 387 -27.81 -36.70 7.44
N TYR A 388 -27.41 -37.21 8.61
CA TYR A 388 -27.65 -36.52 9.89
C TYR A 388 -26.84 -35.25 10.07
N ALA A 389 -25.60 -35.24 9.58
CA ALA A 389 -24.70 -34.11 9.70
C ALA A 389 -25.03 -32.94 8.74
N LEU A 390 -25.65 -33.21 7.59
CA LEU A 390 -25.98 -32.19 6.59
C LEU A 390 -26.80 -30.98 7.14
N PRO A 391 -27.92 -31.19 7.88
CA PRO A 391 -28.63 -30.07 8.48
C PRO A 391 -27.83 -29.37 9.58
N ILE A 392 -26.96 -30.08 10.30
CA ILE A 392 -26.14 -29.54 11.38
C ILE A 392 -25.08 -28.58 10.80
N VAL A 393 -24.34 -29.00 9.75
CA VAL A 393 -23.37 -28.13 9.10
C VAL A 393 -24.03 -26.88 8.54
N GLN A 394 -25.25 -26.97 8.04
CA GLN A 394 -25.98 -25.83 7.53
C GLN A 394 -26.45 -24.88 8.65
N GLN A 395 -26.85 -25.40 9.81
CA GLN A 395 -27.18 -24.58 10.98
C GLN A 395 -25.96 -23.80 11.49
N LEU A 396 -24.78 -24.44 11.56
CA LEU A 396 -23.53 -23.76 11.90
C LEU A 396 -23.22 -22.62 10.93
N ARG A 397 -23.32 -22.88 9.61
CA ARG A 397 -23.09 -21.88 8.56
C ARG A 397 -24.07 -20.72 8.64
N ASN A 398 -25.35 -21.01 8.86
CA ASN A 398 -26.39 -19.97 9.02
C ASN A 398 -26.16 -19.07 10.26
N ALA A 399 -25.47 -19.61 11.28
CA ALA A 399 -25.04 -18.86 12.46
C ALA A 399 -23.70 -18.11 12.26
N GLY A 400 -23.13 -18.11 11.04
CA GLY A 400 -21.86 -17.45 10.71
C GLY A 400 -20.62 -18.24 11.13
N ILE A 401 -20.77 -19.50 11.53
CA ILE A 401 -19.66 -20.38 11.93
C ILE A 401 -19.16 -21.13 10.68
N SER A 402 -17.87 -20.93 10.33
CA SER A 402 -17.23 -21.65 9.22
C SER A 402 -17.14 -23.14 9.56
N ALA A 403 -17.91 -23.97 8.83
CA ALA A 403 -17.98 -25.41 9.08
C ALA A 403 -17.91 -26.21 7.78
N GLU A 404 -17.23 -27.33 7.83
CA GLU A 404 -17.18 -28.33 6.76
C GLU A 404 -17.56 -29.72 7.25
N LEU A 405 -18.25 -30.48 6.42
CA LEU A 405 -18.46 -31.89 6.59
C LEU A 405 -17.33 -32.63 5.90
N TYR A 406 -16.71 -33.64 6.56
CA TYR A 406 -15.67 -34.41 5.91
C TYR A 406 -16.24 -35.11 4.65
N PRO A 407 -15.61 -34.98 3.46
CA PRO A 407 -16.26 -35.18 2.18
C PRO A 407 -16.56 -36.65 1.83
N SER A 408 -16.06 -37.62 2.60
CA SER A 408 -16.30 -39.05 2.36
C SER A 408 -16.26 -39.84 3.66
N SER A 409 -16.95 -40.98 3.72
CA SER A 409 -16.84 -41.85 4.89
C SER A 409 -15.39 -42.31 5.08
N ALA A 410 -14.87 -42.18 6.28
CA ALA A 410 -13.50 -42.50 6.60
C ALA A 410 -13.32 -42.83 8.08
N LYS A 411 -12.25 -43.59 8.40
CA LYS A 411 -11.88 -43.87 9.81
C LYS A 411 -11.57 -42.55 10.53
N LEU A 412 -11.96 -42.45 11.80
CA LEU A 412 -11.75 -41.27 12.66
C LEU A 412 -10.30 -40.74 12.60
N LYS A 413 -9.31 -41.62 12.65
CA LYS A 413 -7.88 -41.24 12.60
C LYS A 413 -7.54 -40.38 11.38
N LYS A 414 -8.12 -40.68 10.19
CA LYS A 414 -7.88 -39.92 8.98
C LYS A 414 -8.52 -38.54 9.04
N GLN A 415 -9.72 -38.44 9.60
CA GLN A 415 -10.45 -37.19 9.76
C GLN A 415 -9.79 -36.29 10.81
N MET A 416 -9.30 -36.85 11.91
CA MET A 416 -8.51 -36.10 12.91
C MET A 416 -7.21 -35.58 12.33
N ALA A 417 -6.47 -36.37 11.54
CA ALA A 417 -5.26 -35.93 10.87
C ALA A 417 -5.52 -34.79 9.84
N TYR A 418 -6.68 -34.83 9.19
CA TYR A 418 -7.11 -33.75 8.31
C TYR A 418 -7.41 -32.46 9.09
N ALA A 419 -8.14 -32.56 10.21
CA ALA A 419 -8.43 -31.41 11.06
C ALA A 419 -7.15 -30.79 11.62
N ASP A 420 -6.22 -31.61 12.07
CA ASP A 420 -4.91 -31.18 12.58
C ASP A 420 -4.08 -30.51 11.51
N ALA A 421 -3.94 -31.13 10.35
CA ALA A 421 -3.19 -30.54 9.21
C ALA A 421 -3.76 -29.20 8.70
N LYS A 422 -5.05 -28.96 8.88
CA LYS A 422 -5.73 -27.70 8.55
C LYS A 422 -5.85 -26.73 9.73
N ASN A 423 -5.32 -27.06 10.90
CA ASN A 423 -5.46 -26.31 12.14
C ASN A 423 -6.94 -25.98 12.48
N ILE A 424 -7.86 -26.93 12.22
CA ILE A 424 -9.27 -26.77 12.55
C ILE A 424 -9.43 -26.93 14.07
N PRO A 425 -9.89 -25.91 14.80
CA PRO A 425 -9.88 -25.93 16.26
C PRO A 425 -10.90 -26.92 16.87
N TYR A 426 -12.00 -27.17 16.17
CA TYR A 426 -13.07 -28.02 16.69
C TYR A 426 -13.48 -29.13 15.74
N VAL A 427 -13.72 -30.31 16.27
CA VAL A 427 -14.30 -31.44 15.53
C VAL A 427 -15.58 -31.91 16.21
N ILE A 428 -16.67 -31.99 15.45
CA ILE A 428 -17.93 -32.59 15.87
C ILE A 428 -17.93 -34.04 15.40
N LEU A 429 -18.03 -34.96 16.32
CA LEU A 429 -18.20 -36.39 16.03
C LEU A 429 -19.69 -36.69 15.85
N VAL A 430 -20.01 -37.41 14.76
CA VAL A 430 -21.36 -37.89 14.48
C VAL A 430 -21.27 -39.37 14.16
N GLY A 431 -21.54 -40.18 15.15
CA GLY A 431 -21.64 -41.64 15.05
C GLY A 431 -23.03 -42.14 15.46
N GLY A 432 -23.19 -43.45 15.56
CA GLY A 432 -24.46 -44.09 15.92
C GLY A 432 -25.01 -43.61 17.27
N ASP A 433 -24.15 -43.40 18.27
CA ASP A 433 -24.52 -42.95 19.61
C ASP A 433 -25.04 -41.53 19.60
N GLU A 434 -24.37 -40.60 18.84
CA GLU A 434 -24.76 -39.23 18.70
C GLU A 434 -26.11 -39.11 17.94
N ILE A 435 -26.31 -39.92 16.91
CA ILE A 435 -27.56 -39.95 16.15
C ILE A 435 -28.72 -40.42 17.05
N SER A 436 -28.45 -41.44 17.90
CA SER A 436 -29.49 -41.99 18.77
C SER A 436 -29.86 -41.11 19.94
N SER A 437 -28.87 -40.40 20.52
CA SER A 437 -29.07 -39.50 21.67
C SER A 437 -29.51 -38.10 21.31
N GLY A 438 -29.19 -37.66 20.12
CA GLY A 438 -29.35 -36.24 19.70
C GLY A 438 -28.31 -35.28 20.30
N GLU A 439 -27.33 -35.80 21.06
CA GLU A 439 -26.21 -35.09 21.64
C GLU A 439 -24.93 -35.36 20.84
N LEU A 440 -24.25 -34.31 20.36
CA LEU A 440 -23.06 -34.40 19.58
C LEU A 440 -21.82 -34.30 20.45
N THR A 441 -20.78 -35.05 20.12
CA THR A 441 -19.49 -34.94 20.79
C THR A 441 -18.65 -33.87 20.12
N LEU A 442 -18.51 -32.68 20.76
CA LEU A 442 -17.60 -31.63 20.35
C LEU A 442 -16.23 -31.83 20.95
N LYS A 443 -15.21 -31.99 20.13
CA LYS A 443 -13.81 -32.10 20.53
C LYS A 443 -13.06 -30.79 20.22
N ASP A 444 -12.42 -30.23 21.24
CA ASP A 444 -11.42 -29.17 21.09
C ASP A 444 -10.08 -29.83 20.70
N MET A 445 -9.54 -29.42 19.54
CA MET A 445 -8.33 -30.05 19.00
C MET A 445 -7.07 -29.62 19.74
N LYS A 446 -7.10 -28.42 20.39
CA LYS A 446 -5.95 -27.88 21.09
C LYS A 446 -5.80 -28.47 22.49
N SER A 447 -6.88 -28.51 23.25
CA SER A 447 -6.88 -29.10 24.62
C SER A 447 -7.10 -30.62 24.66
N GLY A 448 -7.71 -31.17 23.60
CA GLY A 448 -8.15 -32.58 23.56
C GLY A 448 -9.44 -32.82 24.32
N GLU A 449 -10.03 -31.83 24.97
CA GLU A 449 -11.27 -31.94 25.73
C GLU A 449 -12.45 -32.33 24.83
N GLN A 450 -13.35 -33.13 25.33
CA GLN A 450 -14.58 -33.52 24.62
C GLN A 450 -15.80 -33.21 25.50
N LYS A 451 -16.82 -32.65 24.89
CA LYS A 451 -18.10 -32.29 25.53
C LYS A 451 -19.26 -32.85 24.71
N LYS A 452 -20.25 -33.43 25.39
CA LYS A 452 -21.52 -33.79 24.76
C LYS A 452 -22.47 -32.60 24.85
N LEU A 453 -22.93 -32.12 23.69
CA LEU A 453 -23.76 -30.92 23.57
C LEU A 453 -24.82 -31.13 22.49
N THR A 454 -25.96 -30.50 22.69
CA THR A 454 -26.93 -30.34 21.60
C THR A 454 -26.39 -29.38 20.54
N VAL A 455 -26.99 -29.36 19.34
CA VAL A 455 -26.60 -28.40 18.28
C VAL A 455 -26.72 -26.96 18.79
N LEU A 456 -27.77 -26.63 19.58
CA LEU A 456 -27.93 -25.31 20.19
C LEU A 456 -26.79 -24.98 21.16
N GLY A 457 -26.40 -25.91 22.01
CA GLY A 457 -25.27 -25.72 22.93
C GLY A 457 -23.94 -25.53 22.20
N ILE A 458 -23.72 -26.19 21.06
CA ILE A 458 -22.55 -25.95 20.20
C ILE A 458 -22.59 -24.54 19.58
N LEU A 459 -23.75 -24.11 19.09
CA LEU A 459 -23.94 -22.78 18.52
C LEU A 459 -23.66 -21.66 19.54
N GLU A 460 -24.09 -21.85 20.78
CA GLU A 460 -23.86 -20.89 21.88
C GLU A 460 -22.35 -20.83 22.26
N LEU A 461 -21.70 -21.99 22.31
CA LEU A 461 -20.28 -22.09 22.66
C LEU A 461 -19.36 -21.48 21.59
N LEU A 462 -19.75 -21.57 20.32
CA LEU A 462 -18.89 -21.21 19.19
C LEU A 462 -19.18 -19.82 18.58
N LYS A 463 -20.21 -19.12 19.06
CA LYS A 463 -20.46 -17.73 18.71
C LYS A 463 -19.41 -16.82 19.38
#